data_d71d8a5de22422800ea4681360e211e6
#
_entry.id   d71d8a5de22422800ea4681360e211e6
#
_cell.length_a   1.000
_cell.length_b   1.000
_cell.length_c   1.000
_cell.angle_alpha   90.00
_cell.angle_beta   90.00
_cell.angle_gamma   90.00
#
_symmetry.space_group_name_H-M   'P 1'
#
loop_
_entity.id
_entity.type
_entity.pdbx_description
1 polymer ?
#
loop_
_entity_poly.entity_id
_entity_poly.type
_entity_poly.pdbx_seq_one_letter_code
_entity_poly.pdbx_strand_id
1 'polypeptide(L)'
;MYSRCILLKRQVHKVKYSELGSEECSYTDFPSLTAAAFVESERVNQERKAAEKAAAVKAEENALGDEGVRTTHYWTYSPGDGAARWDDFYARGIMGIGWSKLGNVEQYASKEDIRKSLRTLYSSKFSQKNSALALWQFSRELKPGDVVFAKRGRSVIIGRGVVEGDYQFDDNGDSYPNIRKVRWTHGGEWQTEDLLAMKTLTDITAYPDLVAKLDSFFEDEDGEPEEGSGAVEYPAYTPEDFLLEVYMDAERYGTLANVLRAKKNIILQGAPGVGKTFAAKRLAYSMMGVKDAERVMMVQFHQSYSYEDFIEGFRPNAQGFDLEKGTFYSFCKKAQDDSDNDYFFIIDEINRGNLSKIFGELFMLIENDKRGPRNTLQLLYSHELFYVPSNVYLIGMMNTADRSLAMLDYALRRRFAFFELRPAFDTESFAVYQEGLASEKFDRLVACVVKLNEAIASDESLGDGFCIGHSYFCRVSPDDVTDEKLSEIVDYELVPMLREYWFDEPSKVDDWAGKLHRSIK
;
A
#
# COMPACT_ATOMS: atom_id res chain seq x y z
N MET A 1 1.45 -25.55 8.12
CA MET A 1 1.59 -26.41 9.31
C MET A 1 3.06 -26.64 9.71
N TYR A 2 3.95 -27.03 8.82
CA TYR A 2 5.36 -27.30 9.13
C TYR A 2 6.16 -26.07 9.63
N SER A 3 5.98 -24.89 9.02
CA SER A 3 6.69 -23.67 9.44
C SER A 3 6.27 -23.16 10.82
N ARG A 4 5.01 -23.36 11.22
CA ARG A 4 4.54 -23.01 12.58
C ARG A 4 5.10 -23.93 13.66
N CYS A 5 5.30 -25.22 13.36
CA CYS A 5 5.97 -26.14 14.28
C CYS A 5 7.44 -25.80 14.51
N ILE A 6 8.15 -25.28 13.51
CA ILE A 6 9.57 -24.89 13.64
C ILE A 6 9.72 -23.61 14.47
N LEU A 7 8.81 -22.65 14.32
CA LEU A 7 8.79 -21.41 15.14
C LEU A 7 8.45 -21.72 16.62
N LEU A 8 7.48 -22.59 16.87
CA LEU A 8 7.16 -23.06 18.22
C LEU A 8 8.34 -23.82 18.87
N LYS A 9 9.05 -24.68 18.10
CA LYS A 9 10.29 -25.33 18.59
C LYS A 9 11.38 -24.32 18.97
N ARG A 10 11.56 -23.24 18.22
CA ARG A 10 12.57 -22.20 18.53
C ARG A 10 12.20 -21.34 19.74
N GLN A 11 10.93 -21.02 19.94
CA GLN A 11 10.47 -20.26 21.12
C GLN A 11 10.54 -21.11 22.40
N VAL A 12 10.14 -22.37 22.37
CA VAL A 12 10.25 -23.29 23.51
C VAL A 12 11.72 -23.51 23.88
N HIS A 13 12.63 -23.60 22.92
CA HIS A 13 14.08 -23.65 23.19
C HIS A 13 14.60 -22.37 23.86
N LYS A 14 14.13 -21.18 23.48
CA LYS A 14 14.57 -19.90 24.07
C LYS A 14 14.08 -19.74 25.53
N VAL A 15 12.86 -20.13 25.82
CA VAL A 15 12.30 -20.09 27.19
C VAL A 15 13.05 -21.05 28.13
N LYS A 16 13.43 -22.24 27.65
CA LYS A 16 14.17 -23.22 28.44
C LYS A 16 15.59 -22.77 28.81
N TYR A 17 16.26 -21.98 27.95
CA TYR A 17 17.64 -21.54 28.23
C TYR A 17 17.74 -20.40 29.24
N SER A 18 16.64 -19.70 29.53
CA SER A 18 16.63 -18.59 30.49
C SER A 18 16.15 -18.95 31.90
N GLU A 19 15.43 -20.04 32.08
CA GLU A 19 14.78 -20.35 33.38
C GLU A 19 15.25 -21.64 34.06
N LEU A 20 15.99 -22.51 33.40
CA LEU A 20 16.47 -23.77 33.97
C LEU A 20 17.99 -23.82 33.86
N GLY A 21 18.64 -23.73 35.02
CA GLY A 21 20.06 -24.04 35.15
C GLY A 21 20.34 -25.47 34.64
N SER A 22 21.54 -25.69 34.18
CA SER A 22 22.08 -26.85 33.48
C SER A 22 21.75 -28.24 34.10
N GLU A 23 20.54 -28.75 33.88
CA GLU A 23 20.19 -30.15 34.09
C GLU A 23 19.60 -30.73 32.81
N GLU A 24 20.11 -31.89 32.40
CA GLU A 24 19.69 -32.62 31.21
C GLU A 24 18.22 -33.09 31.35
N CYS A 25 17.35 -32.56 30.48
CA CYS A 25 15.95 -33.00 30.40
C CYS A 25 15.81 -34.33 29.65
N SER A 26 15.13 -35.29 30.25
CA SER A 26 14.81 -36.57 29.61
C SER A 26 13.70 -36.44 28.56
N TYR A 27 13.69 -37.36 27.60
CA TYR A 27 12.78 -37.36 26.43
C TYR A 27 11.27 -37.48 26.81
N THR A 28 10.94 -37.77 28.06
CA THR A 28 9.58 -37.98 28.57
C THR A 28 8.80 -36.68 28.86
N ASP A 29 9.46 -35.51 28.97
CA ASP A 29 8.81 -34.25 29.31
C ASP A 29 8.30 -33.46 28.07
N PHE A 30 8.61 -33.94 26.88
CA PHE A 30 8.29 -33.27 25.64
C PHE A 30 6.79 -33.16 25.27
N PRO A 31 5.93 -34.14 25.54
CA PRO A 31 4.49 -34.08 25.26
C PRO A 31 3.73 -33.11 26.15
N SER A 32 4.11 -32.94 27.41
CA SER A 32 3.43 -32.05 28.36
C SER A 32 3.73 -30.55 28.06
N LEU A 33 4.95 -30.24 27.63
CA LEU A 33 5.36 -28.89 27.24
C LEU A 33 4.71 -28.42 25.92
N THR A 34 4.50 -29.35 24.98
CA THR A 34 3.78 -29.04 23.72
C THR A 34 2.29 -28.83 23.95
N ALA A 35 1.67 -29.55 24.87
CA ALA A 35 0.28 -29.37 25.27
C ALA A 35 0.06 -28.01 25.97
N ALA A 36 0.95 -27.65 26.91
CA ALA A 36 0.87 -26.35 27.59
C ALA A 36 1.07 -25.16 26.61
N ALA A 37 2.02 -25.25 25.69
CA ALA A 37 2.23 -24.23 24.65
C ALA A 37 1.06 -24.12 23.66
N PHE A 38 0.37 -25.22 23.39
CA PHE A 38 -0.83 -25.23 22.56
C PHE A 38 -2.01 -24.58 23.28
N VAL A 39 -2.24 -24.90 24.55
CA VAL A 39 -3.29 -24.30 25.39
C VAL A 39 -3.06 -22.78 25.54
N GLU A 40 -1.82 -22.35 25.77
CA GLU A 40 -1.48 -20.93 25.86
C GLU A 40 -1.68 -20.19 24.52
N SER A 41 -1.33 -20.82 23.41
CA SER A 41 -1.59 -20.29 22.05
C SER A 41 -3.09 -20.18 21.76
N GLU A 42 -3.90 -21.14 22.23
CA GLU A 42 -5.37 -21.04 22.10
C GLU A 42 -5.95 -19.97 23.03
N ARG A 43 -5.42 -19.80 24.25
CA ARG A 43 -5.84 -18.73 25.16
C ARG A 43 -5.56 -17.34 24.57
N VAL A 44 -4.36 -17.12 24.07
CA VAL A 44 -3.97 -15.85 23.39
C VAL A 44 -4.85 -15.59 22.17
N ASN A 45 -5.19 -16.62 21.39
CA ASN A 45 -6.11 -16.48 20.25
C ASN A 45 -7.55 -16.18 20.69
N GLN A 46 -8.00 -16.73 21.82
CA GLN A 46 -9.33 -16.44 22.36
C GLN A 46 -9.39 -15.02 22.95
N GLU A 47 -8.35 -14.57 23.64
CA GLU A 47 -8.24 -13.20 24.15
C GLU A 47 -8.20 -12.17 23.03
N ARG A 48 -7.46 -12.44 21.93
CA ARG A 48 -7.46 -11.59 20.74
C ARG A 48 -8.84 -11.53 20.10
N LYS A 49 -9.52 -12.65 19.92
CA LYS A 49 -10.90 -12.69 19.39
C LYS A 49 -11.90 -12.01 20.30
N ALA A 50 -11.71 -12.05 21.62
CA ALA A 50 -12.55 -11.33 22.58
C ALA A 50 -12.30 -9.82 22.52
N ALA A 51 -11.05 -9.38 22.35
CA ALA A 51 -10.69 -7.98 22.15
C ALA A 51 -11.22 -7.44 20.82
N GLU A 52 -11.11 -8.21 19.73
CA GLU A 52 -11.68 -7.88 18.41
C GLU A 52 -13.21 -7.77 18.49
N LYS A 53 -13.88 -8.64 19.27
CA LYS A 53 -15.33 -8.58 19.49
C LYS A 53 -15.74 -7.40 20.38
N ALA A 54 -14.95 -7.05 21.39
CA ALA A 54 -15.21 -5.88 22.24
C ALA A 54 -15.00 -4.56 21.48
N ALA A 55 -14.01 -4.51 20.58
CA ALA A 55 -13.81 -3.36 19.69
C ALA A 55 -14.97 -3.18 18.69
N ALA A 56 -15.49 -4.31 18.14
CA ALA A 56 -16.67 -4.27 17.27
C ALA A 56 -17.94 -3.80 17.98
N VAL A 57 -18.15 -4.22 19.23
CA VAL A 57 -19.29 -3.76 20.06
C VAL A 57 -19.17 -2.28 20.41
N LYS A 58 -17.95 -1.78 20.72
CA LYS A 58 -17.71 -0.36 20.93
C LYS A 58 -17.91 0.48 19.67
N ALA A 59 -17.60 -0.06 18.50
CA ALA A 59 -17.87 0.59 17.21
C ALA A 59 -19.39 0.65 16.93
N GLU A 60 -20.16 -0.39 17.31
CA GLU A 60 -21.63 -0.39 17.22
C GLU A 60 -22.27 0.58 18.23
N GLU A 61 -21.75 0.71 19.44
CA GLU A 61 -22.25 1.67 20.44
C GLU A 61 -21.96 3.13 20.07
N ASN A 62 -20.81 3.41 19.43
CA ASN A 62 -20.51 4.75 18.92
C ASN A 62 -21.31 5.13 17.66
N ALA A 63 -21.88 4.16 16.93
CA ALA A 63 -22.72 4.40 15.75
C ALA A 63 -24.17 4.77 16.13
N LEU A 64 -24.56 4.68 17.40
CA LEU A 64 -25.93 4.97 17.89
C LEU A 64 -26.12 6.37 18.46
N GLY A 65 -25.13 7.24 18.38
CA GLY A 65 -25.23 8.60 18.93
C GLY A 65 -24.46 9.63 18.13
N ASP A 66 -24.94 10.01 16.97
CA ASP A 66 -24.98 11.41 16.51
C ASP A 66 -25.69 11.50 15.14
N GLU A 67 -26.72 12.29 15.03
CA GLU A 67 -27.32 12.67 13.75
C GLU A 67 -26.46 13.78 13.13
N GLY A 68 -25.66 13.44 12.10
CA GLY A 68 -25.04 14.49 11.29
C GLY A 68 -23.84 14.16 10.42
N VAL A 69 -23.09 13.11 10.65
CA VAL A 69 -21.94 12.76 9.78
C VAL A 69 -22.16 11.36 9.21
N ARG A 70 -22.46 11.27 7.91
CA ARG A 70 -22.55 9.99 7.19
C ARG A 70 -21.16 9.39 7.07
N THR A 71 -20.88 8.33 7.80
CA THR A 71 -19.65 7.54 7.67
C THR A 71 -19.75 6.71 6.39
N THR A 72 -18.85 6.93 5.43
CA THR A 72 -18.71 6.11 4.21
C THR A 72 -18.17 4.74 4.59
N HIS A 73 -18.85 3.66 4.17
CA HIS A 73 -18.35 2.31 4.32
C HIS A 73 -17.63 1.84 3.07
N TYR A 74 -16.63 0.99 3.26
CA TYR A 74 -15.79 0.43 2.18
C TYR A 74 -15.98 -1.07 2.10
N TRP A 75 -16.21 -1.57 0.88
CA TRP A 75 -16.56 -2.97 0.65
C TRP A 75 -15.69 -3.61 -0.43
N THR A 76 -15.33 -4.89 -0.25
CA THR A 76 -14.84 -5.72 -1.36
C THR A 76 -15.96 -6.63 -1.86
N TYR A 77 -16.09 -6.75 -3.19
CA TYR A 77 -17.18 -7.44 -3.86
C TYR A 77 -16.66 -8.35 -4.98
N SER A 78 -17.21 -9.58 -5.08
CA SER A 78 -16.91 -10.53 -6.16
C SER A 78 -18.12 -10.66 -7.10
N PRO A 79 -18.04 -10.20 -8.37
CA PRO A 79 -19.12 -10.28 -9.33
C PRO A 79 -19.25 -11.69 -9.95
N GLY A 80 -19.83 -12.61 -9.19
CA GLY A 80 -19.94 -14.03 -9.56
C GLY A 80 -18.66 -14.84 -9.32
N ASP A 81 -18.71 -16.14 -9.66
CA ASP A 81 -17.56 -17.02 -9.55
C ASP A 81 -16.46 -16.60 -10.52
N GLY A 82 -15.24 -16.39 -10.01
CA GLY A 82 -14.12 -15.93 -10.83
C GLY A 82 -14.34 -14.56 -11.50
N ALA A 83 -15.28 -13.75 -10.98
CA ALA A 83 -15.70 -12.46 -11.55
C ALA A 83 -16.39 -12.57 -12.94
N ALA A 84 -17.00 -13.72 -13.27
CA ALA A 84 -17.60 -13.99 -14.58
C ALA A 84 -18.74 -13.04 -14.98
N ARG A 85 -19.28 -12.25 -14.05
CA ARG A 85 -20.36 -11.27 -14.32
C ARG A 85 -19.84 -9.83 -14.38
N TRP A 86 -18.53 -9.61 -14.31
CA TRP A 86 -17.96 -8.27 -14.22
C TRP A 86 -18.34 -7.38 -15.40
N ASP A 87 -18.10 -7.82 -16.62
CA ASP A 87 -18.33 -7.01 -17.82
C ASP A 87 -19.80 -6.62 -17.98
N ASP A 88 -20.74 -7.55 -17.71
CA ASP A 88 -22.18 -7.28 -17.72
C ASP A 88 -22.59 -6.27 -16.63
N PHE A 89 -22.09 -6.44 -15.43
CA PHE A 89 -22.42 -5.55 -14.31
C PHE A 89 -21.78 -4.17 -14.44
N TYR A 90 -20.57 -4.11 -14.95
CA TYR A 90 -19.90 -2.86 -15.24
C TYR A 90 -20.65 -2.06 -16.30
N ALA A 91 -20.98 -2.68 -17.44
CA ALA A 91 -21.71 -2.02 -18.54
C ALA A 91 -23.13 -1.56 -18.13
N ARG A 92 -23.78 -2.26 -17.20
CA ARG A 92 -25.12 -1.90 -16.70
C ARG A 92 -25.11 -0.93 -15.52
N GLY A 93 -23.95 -0.55 -15.00
CA GLY A 93 -23.84 0.30 -13.82
C GLY A 93 -24.49 -0.33 -12.57
N ILE A 94 -24.31 -1.63 -12.37
CA ILE A 94 -24.88 -2.36 -11.23
C ILE A 94 -23.88 -3.27 -10.56
N MET A 95 -24.18 -3.65 -9.33
CA MET A 95 -23.63 -4.82 -8.66
C MET A 95 -24.76 -5.80 -8.37
N GLY A 96 -24.47 -7.11 -8.42
CA GLY A 96 -25.48 -8.13 -8.22
C GLY A 96 -24.96 -9.35 -7.47
N ILE A 97 -25.80 -9.92 -6.60
CA ILE A 97 -25.50 -11.18 -5.90
C ILE A 97 -26.57 -12.24 -6.17
N GLY A 98 -26.14 -13.49 -6.15
CA GLY A 98 -26.95 -14.64 -6.54
C GLY A 98 -28.04 -15.04 -5.53
N TRP A 99 -28.28 -16.35 -5.44
CA TRP A 99 -29.30 -17.01 -4.61
C TRP A 99 -30.75 -16.68 -5.02
N SER A 100 -31.05 -16.77 -6.31
CA SER A 100 -32.36 -16.48 -6.93
C SER A 100 -33.54 -17.23 -6.30
N LYS A 101 -33.34 -18.48 -5.83
CA LYS A 101 -34.41 -19.28 -5.20
C LYS A 101 -34.89 -18.71 -3.86
N LEU A 102 -34.16 -17.79 -3.27
CA LEU A 102 -34.53 -17.16 -1.99
C LEU A 102 -35.64 -16.09 -2.15
N GLY A 103 -35.78 -15.55 -3.36
CA GLY A 103 -36.65 -14.40 -3.64
C GLY A 103 -36.12 -13.11 -3.04
N ASN A 104 -36.99 -12.12 -2.89
CA ASN A 104 -36.61 -10.82 -2.29
C ASN A 104 -36.11 -11.01 -0.85
N VAL A 105 -34.87 -10.60 -0.59
CA VAL A 105 -34.19 -10.78 0.71
C VAL A 105 -34.82 -9.92 1.81
N GLU A 106 -35.50 -8.82 1.48
CA GLU A 106 -36.15 -7.93 2.46
C GLU A 106 -37.32 -8.59 3.21
N GLN A 107 -37.89 -9.68 2.68
CA GLN A 107 -38.94 -10.45 3.36
C GLN A 107 -38.47 -11.14 4.65
N TYR A 108 -37.16 -11.30 4.85
CA TYR A 108 -36.58 -11.99 6.00
C TYR A 108 -36.27 -10.99 7.15
N ALA A 109 -36.71 -11.34 8.35
CA ALA A 109 -36.53 -10.48 9.52
C ALA A 109 -35.10 -10.54 10.13
N SER A 110 -34.37 -11.64 9.89
CA SER A 110 -33.04 -11.84 10.47
C SER A 110 -32.08 -12.61 9.55
N LYS A 111 -30.77 -12.44 9.80
CA LYS A 111 -29.70 -13.24 9.15
C LYS A 111 -29.90 -14.74 9.35
N GLU A 112 -30.47 -15.16 10.47
CA GLU A 112 -30.72 -16.57 10.77
C GLU A 112 -31.88 -17.14 9.97
N ASP A 113 -32.92 -16.33 9.65
CA ASP A 113 -34.03 -16.75 8.78
C ASP A 113 -33.56 -16.94 7.34
N ILE A 114 -32.72 -16.03 6.82
CA ILE A 114 -32.05 -16.19 5.52
C ILE A 114 -31.23 -17.49 5.51
N ARG A 115 -30.45 -17.75 6.54
CA ARG A 115 -29.64 -18.95 6.67
C ARG A 115 -30.44 -20.24 6.65
N LYS A 116 -31.58 -20.29 7.40
CA LYS A 116 -32.49 -21.45 7.41
C LYS A 116 -33.08 -21.69 6.04
N SER A 117 -33.57 -20.64 5.36
CA SER A 117 -34.14 -20.72 4.03
C SER A 117 -33.12 -21.16 2.97
N LEU A 118 -31.89 -20.65 3.02
CA LEU A 118 -30.79 -21.10 2.15
C LEU A 118 -30.50 -22.59 2.30
N ARG A 119 -30.44 -23.09 3.52
CA ARG A 119 -30.20 -24.52 3.79
C ARG A 119 -31.30 -25.40 3.21
N THR A 120 -32.56 -24.95 3.29
CA THR A 120 -33.72 -25.69 2.78
C THR A 120 -33.78 -25.66 1.24
N LEU A 121 -33.68 -24.46 0.65
CA LEU A 121 -33.86 -24.25 -0.78
C LEU A 121 -32.69 -24.77 -1.63
N TYR A 122 -31.49 -24.77 -1.11
CA TYR A 122 -30.28 -25.24 -1.82
C TYR A 122 -29.81 -26.62 -1.35
N SER A 123 -30.58 -27.30 -0.48
CA SER A 123 -30.26 -28.66 0.04
C SER A 123 -28.82 -28.79 0.53
N SER A 124 -28.28 -27.73 1.12
CA SER A 124 -26.85 -27.64 1.44
C SER A 124 -26.52 -28.29 2.77
N LYS A 125 -25.52 -29.17 2.77
CA LYS A 125 -24.92 -29.73 3.99
C LYS A 125 -23.99 -28.72 4.70
N PHE A 126 -23.60 -27.63 4.03
CA PHE A 126 -22.73 -26.57 4.56
C PHE A 126 -23.50 -25.55 5.39
N SER A 127 -22.79 -24.82 6.24
CA SER A 127 -23.39 -23.95 7.24
C SER A 127 -24.15 -22.74 6.68
N GLN A 128 -23.93 -22.33 5.42
CA GLN A 128 -24.51 -21.16 4.72
C GLN A 128 -24.37 -19.82 5.48
N LYS A 129 -23.50 -19.78 6.48
CA LYS A 129 -23.34 -18.58 7.33
C LYS A 129 -22.80 -17.38 6.55
N ASN A 130 -21.81 -17.60 5.69
CA ASN A 130 -21.23 -16.52 4.88
C ASN A 130 -22.19 -16.03 3.79
N SER A 131 -22.96 -16.93 3.17
CA SER A 131 -24.00 -16.58 2.18
C SER A 131 -25.10 -15.73 2.80
N ALA A 132 -25.61 -16.13 3.97
CA ALA A 132 -26.62 -15.36 4.68
C ALA A 132 -26.11 -13.98 5.15
N LEU A 133 -24.85 -13.90 5.56
CA LEU A 133 -24.21 -12.63 5.93
C LEU A 133 -24.08 -11.71 4.69
N ALA A 134 -23.60 -12.22 3.55
CA ALA A 134 -23.46 -11.43 2.34
C ALA A 134 -24.81 -10.88 1.85
N LEU A 135 -25.87 -11.70 1.86
CA LEU A 135 -27.21 -11.27 1.48
C LEU A 135 -27.78 -10.21 2.42
N TRP A 136 -27.58 -10.37 3.73
CA TRP A 136 -28.00 -9.40 4.73
C TRP A 136 -27.26 -8.08 4.56
N GLN A 137 -25.94 -8.12 4.45
CA GLN A 137 -25.11 -6.93 4.27
C GLN A 137 -25.47 -6.21 2.97
N PHE A 138 -25.62 -6.93 1.89
CA PHE A 138 -26.00 -6.38 0.59
C PHE A 138 -27.37 -5.69 0.60
N SER A 139 -28.35 -6.27 1.28
CA SER A 139 -29.72 -5.71 1.29
C SER A 139 -29.92 -4.60 2.32
N ARG A 140 -29.22 -4.62 3.48
CA ARG A 140 -29.54 -3.75 4.62
C ARG A 140 -28.40 -2.88 5.12
N GLU A 141 -27.15 -3.35 5.02
CA GLU A 141 -25.98 -2.64 5.58
C GLU A 141 -25.30 -1.77 4.51
N LEU A 142 -25.16 -2.24 3.28
CA LEU A 142 -24.65 -1.48 2.13
C LEU A 142 -25.61 -0.35 1.76
N LYS A 143 -25.14 0.87 1.62
CA LYS A 143 -25.97 2.08 1.39
C LYS A 143 -25.44 2.94 0.25
N PRO A 144 -26.30 3.80 -0.34
CA PRO A 144 -25.84 4.83 -1.28
C PRO A 144 -24.77 5.73 -0.64
N GLY A 145 -23.67 5.95 -1.36
CA GLY A 145 -22.48 6.66 -0.90
C GLY A 145 -21.32 5.75 -0.45
N ASP A 146 -21.59 4.46 -0.22
CA ASP A 146 -20.54 3.50 0.11
C ASP A 146 -19.63 3.22 -1.10
N VAL A 147 -18.35 2.95 -0.85
CA VAL A 147 -17.35 2.62 -1.87
C VAL A 147 -17.21 1.11 -1.99
N VAL A 148 -17.17 0.61 -3.23
CA VAL A 148 -17.08 -0.82 -3.53
C VAL A 148 -15.87 -1.09 -4.43
N PHE A 149 -15.00 -1.99 -4.00
CA PHE A 149 -13.91 -2.54 -4.80
C PHE A 149 -14.33 -3.91 -5.35
N ALA A 150 -14.54 -3.99 -6.67
CA ALA A 150 -14.78 -5.26 -7.35
C ALA A 150 -13.48 -6.04 -7.44
N LYS A 151 -13.53 -7.35 -7.16
CA LYS A 151 -12.33 -8.20 -7.14
C LYS A 151 -12.51 -9.51 -7.89
N ARG A 152 -11.41 -10.02 -8.44
CA ARG A 152 -11.28 -11.36 -9.00
C ARG A 152 -10.33 -12.20 -8.15
N GLY A 153 -10.84 -13.25 -7.52
CA GLY A 153 -10.07 -14.08 -6.60
C GLY A 153 -9.69 -13.35 -5.32
N ARG A 154 -8.42 -13.47 -4.90
CA ARG A 154 -7.92 -12.95 -3.61
C ARG A 154 -6.90 -11.81 -3.73
N SER A 155 -6.40 -11.55 -4.93
CA SER A 155 -5.27 -10.66 -5.15
C SER A 155 -5.45 -9.69 -6.32
N VAL A 156 -6.61 -9.70 -7.00
CA VAL A 156 -6.85 -8.81 -8.13
C VAL A 156 -8.08 -7.96 -7.86
N ILE A 157 -7.94 -6.66 -7.89
CA ILE A 157 -9.04 -5.69 -7.97
C ILE A 157 -9.31 -5.46 -9.46
N ILE A 158 -10.59 -5.43 -9.83
CA ILE A 158 -11.03 -5.27 -11.23
C ILE A 158 -11.88 -4.03 -11.44
N GLY A 159 -12.18 -3.29 -10.38
CA GLY A 159 -12.89 -2.03 -10.48
C GLY A 159 -13.17 -1.38 -9.13
N ARG A 160 -13.47 -0.09 -9.19
CA ARG A 160 -13.92 0.74 -8.07
C ARG A 160 -15.23 1.42 -8.46
N GLY A 161 -16.14 1.55 -7.53
CA GLY A 161 -17.39 2.24 -7.75
C GLY A 161 -17.98 2.80 -6.47
N VAL A 162 -18.96 3.68 -6.63
CA VAL A 162 -19.76 4.24 -5.54
C VAL A 162 -21.19 3.75 -5.68
N VAL A 163 -21.77 3.23 -4.61
CA VAL A 163 -23.15 2.78 -4.57
C VAL A 163 -24.07 3.99 -4.70
N GLU A 164 -24.97 3.99 -5.69
CA GLU A 164 -25.91 5.09 -5.93
C GLU A 164 -27.36 4.73 -5.59
N GLY A 165 -27.68 3.43 -5.60
CA GLY A 165 -29.05 2.96 -5.43
C GLY A 165 -29.27 2.08 -4.21
N ASP A 166 -30.52 2.12 -3.73
CA ASP A 166 -31.00 1.16 -2.75
C ASP A 166 -31.08 -0.26 -3.31
N TYR A 167 -31.21 -1.25 -2.42
CA TYR A 167 -31.43 -2.63 -2.79
C TYR A 167 -32.67 -2.81 -3.66
N GLN A 168 -32.55 -3.59 -4.72
CA GLN A 168 -33.66 -3.96 -5.61
C GLN A 168 -33.62 -5.47 -5.87
N PHE A 169 -34.80 -6.07 -5.96
CA PHE A 169 -34.96 -7.44 -6.40
C PHE A 169 -35.51 -7.45 -7.81
N ASP A 170 -34.74 -7.99 -8.77
CA ASP A 170 -35.11 -8.09 -10.18
C ASP A 170 -35.49 -9.54 -10.54
N ASP A 171 -36.78 -9.79 -10.73
CA ASP A 171 -37.34 -11.12 -10.98
C ASP A 171 -37.33 -11.50 -12.49
N ASN A 172 -36.44 -10.91 -13.29
CA ASN A 172 -36.33 -11.18 -14.74
C ASN A 172 -35.69 -12.52 -15.08
N GLY A 173 -35.60 -13.45 -14.14
CA GLY A 173 -35.07 -14.80 -14.35
C GLY A 173 -33.55 -14.92 -14.38
N ASP A 174 -32.82 -13.85 -14.05
CA ASP A 174 -31.36 -13.91 -13.89
C ASP A 174 -30.99 -14.71 -12.61
N SER A 175 -29.86 -15.36 -12.65
CA SER A 175 -29.26 -16.04 -11.48
C SER A 175 -28.78 -15.07 -10.39
N TYR A 176 -28.71 -13.77 -10.67
CA TYR A 176 -28.27 -12.68 -9.79
C TYR A 176 -29.36 -11.60 -9.61
N PRO A 177 -30.52 -11.93 -9.02
CA PRO A 177 -31.66 -11.03 -8.95
C PRO A 177 -31.54 -9.94 -7.88
N ASN A 178 -30.62 -10.08 -6.95
CA ASN A 178 -30.39 -9.09 -5.89
C ASN A 178 -29.42 -8.05 -6.42
N ILE A 179 -29.87 -6.84 -6.73
CA ILE A 179 -29.09 -5.82 -7.42
C ILE A 179 -29.08 -4.48 -6.67
N ARG A 180 -28.02 -3.71 -6.90
CA ARG A 180 -27.91 -2.28 -6.54
C ARG A 180 -27.29 -1.51 -7.70
N LYS A 181 -27.69 -0.27 -7.88
CA LYS A 181 -27.03 0.65 -8.80
C LYS A 181 -25.71 1.10 -8.24
N VAL A 182 -24.68 1.06 -9.07
CA VAL A 182 -23.33 1.49 -8.74
C VAL A 182 -22.80 2.32 -9.89
N ARG A 183 -22.26 3.48 -9.59
CA ARG A 183 -21.46 4.22 -10.54
C ARG A 183 -20.03 3.70 -10.45
N TRP A 184 -19.67 2.84 -11.38
CA TRP A 184 -18.29 2.35 -11.50
C TRP A 184 -17.41 3.50 -11.98
N THR A 185 -16.47 3.92 -11.14
CA THR A 185 -15.54 5.00 -11.44
C THR A 185 -14.31 4.51 -12.18
N HIS A 186 -13.94 3.25 -11.95
CA HIS A 186 -12.75 2.65 -12.53
C HIS A 186 -13.02 1.19 -12.90
N GLY A 187 -12.48 0.74 -14.04
CA GLY A 187 -12.50 -0.64 -14.49
C GLY A 187 -11.14 -1.00 -15.10
N GLY A 188 -10.53 -2.09 -14.63
CA GLY A 188 -9.19 -2.51 -15.02
C GLY A 188 -8.74 -3.71 -14.21
N GLU A 189 -7.43 -3.94 -14.09
CA GLU A 189 -6.86 -5.01 -13.28
C GLU A 189 -5.70 -4.47 -12.43
N TRP A 190 -5.88 -4.47 -11.11
CA TRP A 190 -4.86 -4.05 -10.14
C TRP A 190 -4.52 -5.22 -9.22
N GLN A 191 -3.26 -5.58 -9.18
CA GLN A 191 -2.76 -6.63 -8.29
C GLN A 191 -2.58 -6.08 -6.87
N THR A 192 -3.10 -6.80 -5.87
CA THR A 192 -2.83 -6.48 -4.46
C THR A 192 -2.08 -7.63 -3.80
N GLU A 193 -1.07 -7.31 -3.00
CA GLU A 193 -0.33 -8.28 -2.19
C GLU A 193 -1.14 -8.76 -0.99
N ASP A 194 -2.13 -7.98 -0.56
CA ASP A 194 -3.02 -8.33 0.53
C ASP A 194 -4.01 -9.41 0.08
N LEU A 195 -4.00 -10.54 0.78
CA LEU A 195 -4.91 -11.63 0.52
C LEU A 195 -6.33 -11.26 0.98
N LEU A 196 -7.14 -10.76 0.07
CA LEU A 196 -8.54 -10.42 0.30
C LEU A 196 -9.38 -11.64 0.70
N ALA A 197 -10.43 -11.42 1.47
CA ALA A 197 -11.33 -12.48 1.92
C ALA A 197 -12.00 -13.19 0.72
N MET A 198 -12.06 -14.53 0.76
CA MET A 198 -12.79 -15.32 -0.24
C MET A 198 -14.31 -15.31 0.04
N LYS A 199 -14.90 -14.13 0.08
CA LYS A 199 -16.34 -13.93 0.26
C LYS A 199 -16.89 -13.10 -0.89
N THR A 200 -18.18 -13.27 -1.18
CA THR A 200 -18.87 -12.49 -2.21
C THR A 200 -18.91 -11.00 -1.86
N LEU A 201 -19.14 -10.67 -0.59
CA LEU A 201 -19.17 -9.31 -0.06
C LEU A 201 -18.46 -9.28 1.29
N THR A 202 -17.64 -8.26 1.55
CA THR A 202 -16.93 -8.08 2.82
C THR A 202 -16.81 -6.60 3.13
N ASP A 203 -17.27 -6.19 4.29
CA ASP A 203 -17.00 -4.87 4.84
C ASP A 203 -15.52 -4.79 5.28
N ILE A 204 -14.79 -3.82 4.75
CA ILE A 204 -13.38 -3.56 5.04
C ILE A 204 -13.17 -2.21 5.73
N THR A 205 -14.23 -1.52 6.12
CA THR A 205 -14.18 -0.20 6.78
C THR A 205 -13.31 -0.21 8.05
N ALA A 206 -13.31 -1.33 8.78
CA ALA A 206 -12.49 -1.50 9.99
C ALA A 206 -10.98 -1.69 9.71
N TYR A 207 -10.56 -1.68 8.44
CA TYR A 207 -9.17 -1.86 8.01
C TYR A 207 -8.69 -0.65 7.19
N PRO A 208 -8.46 0.52 7.83
CA PRO A 208 -8.14 1.76 7.12
C PRO A 208 -6.88 1.66 6.27
N ASP A 209 -5.86 0.93 6.70
CA ASP A 209 -4.63 0.72 5.93
C ASP A 209 -4.90 -0.05 4.62
N LEU A 210 -5.78 -1.07 4.67
CA LEU A 210 -6.21 -1.80 3.48
C LEU A 210 -7.04 -0.91 2.56
N VAL A 211 -7.96 -0.13 3.12
CA VAL A 211 -8.78 0.82 2.35
C VAL A 211 -7.90 1.84 1.63
N ALA A 212 -6.99 2.49 2.35
CA ALA A 212 -6.05 3.46 1.78
C ALA A 212 -5.20 2.83 0.66
N LYS A 213 -4.72 1.59 0.86
CA LYS A 213 -3.97 0.87 -0.16
C LYS A 213 -4.81 0.52 -1.39
N LEU A 214 -6.06 0.12 -1.23
CA LEU A 214 -6.96 -0.14 -2.35
C LEU A 214 -7.37 1.15 -3.05
N ASP A 215 -7.68 2.23 -2.33
CA ASP A 215 -7.99 3.53 -2.91
C ASP A 215 -6.80 4.12 -3.66
N SER A 216 -5.57 3.91 -3.18
CA SER A 216 -4.37 4.41 -3.86
C SER A 216 -4.16 3.84 -5.26
N PHE A 217 -4.84 2.74 -5.63
CA PHE A 217 -4.85 2.26 -7.01
C PHE A 217 -5.63 3.19 -7.95
N PHE A 218 -6.48 4.06 -7.41
CA PHE A 218 -7.45 4.89 -8.14
C PHE A 218 -7.29 6.39 -7.88
N GLU A 219 -6.31 6.83 -7.09
CA GLU A 219 -6.11 8.24 -6.75
C GLU A 219 -5.69 9.12 -7.93
N ASP A 220 -5.46 8.54 -9.11
CA ASP A 220 -5.00 9.24 -10.32
C ASP A 220 -6.07 9.36 -11.44
N GLU A 221 -7.37 9.05 -11.18
CA GLU A 221 -8.41 9.06 -12.23
C GLU A 221 -9.70 9.83 -11.84
N ASP A 222 -9.64 11.11 -11.55
CA ASP A 222 -10.83 11.99 -11.57
C ASP A 222 -11.04 12.59 -12.98
N GLY A 223 -11.55 11.74 -13.89
CA GLY A 223 -12.01 12.13 -15.22
C GLY A 223 -13.24 11.32 -15.61
N GLU A 224 -14.37 12.00 -15.94
CA GLU A 224 -15.62 11.37 -16.37
C GLU A 224 -15.42 10.48 -17.63
N PRO A 225 -16.09 9.29 -17.72
CA PRO A 225 -15.94 8.42 -18.88
C PRO A 225 -16.72 8.96 -20.08
N GLU A 226 -16.04 9.39 -21.14
CA GLU A 226 -16.62 9.52 -22.47
C GLU A 226 -16.57 8.18 -23.21
N GLU A 227 -17.74 7.74 -23.72
CA GLU A 227 -17.86 6.58 -24.62
C GLU A 227 -17.21 6.89 -25.99
N GLY A 228 -16.18 6.13 -26.35
CA GLY A 228 -15.62 6.13 -27.68
C GLY A 228 -14.33 5.33 -27.78
N SER A 229 -14.30 4.32 -28.65
CA SER A 229 -13.12 3.56 -29.04
C SER A 229 -12.07 4.50 -29.67
N GLY A 230 -11.23 5.11 -28.83
CA GLY A 230 -10.06 5.90 -29.20
C GLY A 230 -8.90 5.49 -28.28
N ALA A 231 -7.68 5.65 -28.72
CA ALA A 231 -6.48 5.46 -27.92
C ALA A 231 -6.67 6.15 -26.56
N VAL A 232 -6.34 5.46 -25.48
CA VAL A 232 -6.41 5.99 -24.11
C VAL A 232 -5.57 7.27 -24.06
N GLU A 233 -6.22 8.44 -23.93
CA GLU A 233 -5.55 9.73 -23.87
C GLU A 233 -5.26 10.03 -22.39
N TYR A 234 -4.03 9.80 -21.97
CA TYR A 234 -3.60 10.09 -20.61
C TYR A 234 -3.51 11.61 -20.37
N PRO A 235 -3.90 12.12 -19.20
CA PRO A 235 -3.76 13.54 -18.86
C PRO A 235 -2.32 14.02 -19.03
N ALA A 236 -2.15 15.18 -19.63
CA ALA A 236 -0.83 15.81 -19.73
C ALA A 236 -0.29 16.12 -18.32
N TYR A 237 1.00 15.91 -18.12
CA TYR A 237 1.69 16.24 -16.87
C TYR A 237 3.05 16.88 -17.19
N THR A 238 3.15 18.15 -16.88
CA THR A 238 4.31 18.97 -17.28
C THR A 238 5.33 19.12 -16.13
N PRO A 239 6.54 19.62 -16.39
CA PRO A 239 7.46 20.04 -15.35
C PRO A 239 6.89 21.08 -14.39
N GLU A 240 6.00 21.93 -14.87
CA GLU A 240 5.32 22.95 -14.08
C GLU A 240 4.35 22.29 -13.09
N ASP A 241 3.60 21.25 -13.51
CA ASP A 241 2.74 20.46 -12.62
C ASP A 241 3.56 19.78 -11.53
N PHE A 242 4.71 19.21 -11.90
CA PHE A 242 5.65 18.64 -10.92
C PHE A 242 6.08 19.67 -9.87
N LEU A 243 6.44 20.90 -10.29
CA LEU A 243 6.90 21.95 -9.38
C LEU A 243 5.79 22.48 -8.47
N LEU A 244 4.54 22.41 -8.90
CA LEU A 244 3.38 22.75 -8.06
C LEU A 244 3.12 21.70 -6.99
N GLU A 245 3.27 20.40 -7.31
CA GLU A 245 2.96 19.30 -6.41
C GLU A 245 4.16 18.90 -5.52
N VAL A 246 5.39 18.94 -6.08
CA VAL A 246 6.61 18.55 -5.39
C VAL A 246 7.40 19.81 -5.04
N TYR A 247 7.45 20.18 -3.79
CA TYR A 247 8.10 21.39 -3.30
C TYR A 247 9.61 21.39 -3.58
N MET A 248 9.97 21.74 -4.83
CA MET A 248 11.35 21.74 -5.33
C MET A 248 11.55 22.95 -6.28
N ASP A 249 12.75 23.50 -6.28
CA ASP A 249 13.11 24.59 -7.20
C ASP A 249 13.28 24.08 -8.64
N ALA A 250 12.94 24.88 -9.64
CA ALA A 250 13.03 24.52 -11.04
C ALA A 250 14.46 24.13 -11.48
N GLU A 251 15.50 24.76 -10.92
CA GLU A 251 16.90 24.42 -11.19
C GLU A 251 17.24 23.01 -10.69
N ARG A 252 16.79 22.66 -9.47
CA ARG A 252 16.99 21.33 -8.89
C ARG A 252 16.23 20.25 -9.66
N TYR A 253 14.98 20.54 -10.07
CA TYR A 253 14.21 19.67 -10.95
C TYR A 253 14.94 19.42 -12.28
N GLY A 254 15.39 20.49 -12.93
CA GLY A 254 16.15 20.38 -14.19
C GLY A 254 17.40 19.53 -14.04
N THR A 255 18.13 19.69 -12.94
CA THR A 255 19.31 18.87 -12.60
C THR A 255 18.91 17.41 -12.42
N LEU A 256 17.86 17.13 -11.63
CA LEU A 256 17.36 15.80 -11.34
C LEU A 256 16.94 15.06 -12.63
N ALA A 257 16.12 15.69 -13.45
CA ALA A 257 15.65 15.13 -14.72
C ALA A 257 16.78 14.87 -15.71
N ASN A 258 17.75 15.81 -15.82
CA ASN A 258 18.90 15.65 -16.70
C ASN A 258 19.84 14.53 -16.24
N VAL A 259 20.09 14.41 -14.94
CA VAL A 259 20.91 13.31 -14.37
C VAL A 259 20.23 11.97 -14.63
N LEU A 260 18.91 11.88 -14.44
CA LEU A 260 18.16 10.64 -14.69
C LEU A 260 18.17 10.29 -16.18
N ARG A 261 17.96 11.25 -17.09
CA ARG A 261 18.07 11.01 -18.55
C ARG A 261 19.46 10.49 -18.96
N ALA A 262 20.52 11.09 -18.43
CA ALA A 262 21.88 10.74 -18.77
C ALA A 262 22.33 9.39 -18.17
N LYS A 263 21.97 9.13 -16.92
CA LYS A 263 22.43 7.96 -16.17
C LYS A 263 21.48 6.78 -16.26
N LYS A 264 20.20 6.99 -16.56
CA LYS A 264 19.08 6.03 -16.57
C LYS A 264 18.74 5.45 -15.20
N ASN A 265 19.60 5.61 -14.20
CA ASN A 265 19.43 5.08 -12.85
C ASN A 265 19.74 6.15 -11.82
N ILE A 266 18.82 6.40 -10.88
CA ILE A 266 19.00 7.35 -9.79
C ILE A 266 18.54 6.76 -8.46
N ILE A 267 19.16 7.18 -7.37
CA ILE A 267 18.68 6.94 -6.02
C ILE A 267 18.28 8.29 -5.42
N LEU A 268 17.00 8.44 -5.11
CA LEU A 268 16.48 9.54 -4.32
C LEU A 268 16.71 9.20 -2.84
N GLN A 269 17.64 9.91 -2.22
CA GLN A 269 17.94 9.74 -0.81
C GLN A 269 17.50 10.95 0.00
N GLY A 270 17.18 10.76 1.27
CA GLY A 270 16.84 11.87 2.16
C GLY A 270 16.18 11.40 3.45
N ALA A 271 15.97 12.35 4.35
CA ALA A 271 15.37 12.14 5.65
C ALA A 271 13.92 11.57 5.54
N PRO A 272 13.39 10.99 6.62
CA PRO A 272 11.98 10.63 6.68
C PRO A 272 11.06 11.83 6.43
N GLY A 273 9.98 11.63 5.69
CA GLY A 273 8.99 12.68 5.44
C GLY A 273 9.38 13.77 4.43
N VAL A 274 10.43 13.59 3.61
CA VAL A 274 10.77 14.53 2.53
C VAL A 274 10.05 14.25 1.22
N GLY A 275 9.05 13.35 1.21
CA GLY A 275 8.21 13.09 0.04
C GLY A 275 8.88 12.28 -1.08
N LYS A 276 9.86 11.39 -0.79
CA LYS A 276 10.59 10.62 -1.81
C LYS A 276 9.69 9.83 -2.76
N THR A 277 8.75 9.06 -2.21
CA THR A 277 7.83 8.22 -2.98
C THR A 277 6.90 9.06 -3.86
N PHE A 278 6.41 10.17 -3.32
CA PHE A 278 5.59 11.14 -4.03
C PHE A 278 6.37 11.77 -5.20
N ALA A 279 7.58 12.24 -4.95
CA ALA A 279 8.45 12.86 -5.95
C ALA A 279 8.86 11.86 -7.06
N ALA A 280 9.13 10.59 -6.71
CA ALA A 280 9.54 9.56 -7.69
C ALA A 280 8.49 9.32 -8.78
N LYS A 281 7.21 9.14 -8.39
CA LYS A 281 6.10 8.96 -9.35
C LYS A 281 5.90 10.21 -10.22
N ARG A 282 5.89 11.39 -9.59
CA ARG A 282 5.67 12.66 -10.33
C ARG A 282 6.82 13.00 -11.27
N LEU A 283 8.05 12.65 -10.89
CA LEU A 283 9.20 12.75 -11.78
C LEU A 283 9.02 11.87 -13.03
N ALA A 284 8.55 10.64 -12.86
CA ALA A 284 8.24 9.76 -13.99
C ALA A 284 7.20 10.41 -14.92
N TYR A 285 6.07 10.87 -14.38
CA TYR A 285 5.02 11.54 -15.18
C TYR A 285 5.52 12.79 -15.89
N SER A 286 6.26 13.66 -15.20
CA SER A 286 6.79 14.88 -15.81
C SER A 286 7.81 14.61 -16.92
N MET A 287 8.56 13.52 -16.82
CA MET A 287 9.51 13.10 -17.87
C MET A 287 8.81 12.46 -19.06
N MET A 288 7.70 11.75 -18.84
CA MET A 288 6.83 11.21 -19.91
C MET A 288 5.97 12.28 -20.57
N GLY A 289 5.71 13.38 -19.89
CA GLY A 289 4.78 14.42 -20.33
C GLY A 289 3.31 14.09 -20.14
N VAL A 290 3.00 12.92 -19.55
CA VAL A 290 1.63 12.40 -19.32
C VAL A 290 1.56 11.59 -18.04
N LYS A 291 0.38 11.53 -17.40
CA LYS A 291 0.10 10.67 -16.24
C LYS A 291 -0.29 9.26 -16.69
N ASP A 292 0.64 8.51 -17.28
CA ASP A 292 0.44 7.14 -17.68
C ASP A 292 0.97 6.18 -16.60
N ALA A 293 0.05 5.68 -15.78
CA ALA A 293 0.37 4.75 -14.69
C ALA A 293 0.86 3.38 -15.20
N GLU A 294 0.48 2.96 -16.42
CA GLU A 294 0.90 1.68 -16.98
C GLU A 294 2.38 1.61 -17.35
N ARG A 295 3.02 2.76 -17.54
CA ARG A 295 4.46 2.88 -17.80
C ARG A 295 5.28 3.15 -16.54
N VAL A 296 4.62 3.14 -15.36
CA VAL A 296 5.28 3.29 -14.06
C VAL A 296 4.98 2.06 -13.21
N MET A 297 6.01 1.33 -12.82
CA MET A 297 5.88 0.22 -11.88
C MET A 297 6.66 0.51 -10.60
N MET A 298 6.07 0.22 -9.46
CA MET A 298 6.69 0.40 -8.16
C MET A 298 6.74 -0.91 -7.38
N VAL A 299 7.89 -1.21 -6.81
CA VAL A 299 8.12 -2.35 -5.90
C VAL A 299 8.84 -1.87 -4.65
N GLN A 300 8.61 -2.54 -3.53
CA GLN A 300 9.33 -2.29 -2.29
C GLN A 300 10.28 -3.45 -1.98
N PHE A 301 11.56 -3.14 -1.76
CA PHE A 301 12.53 -4.16 -1.38
C PHE A 301 12.49 -4.42 0.14
N HIS A 302 12.68 -5.68 0.49
CA HIS A 302 12.83 -6.16 1.86
C HIS A 302 13.89 -7.26 1.92
N GLN A 303 14.31 -7.66 3.11
CA GLN A 303 15.42 -8.60 3.30
C GLN A 303 15.22 -9.97 2.62
N SER A 304 13.97 -10.38 2.41
CA SER A 304 13.61 -11.65 1.77
C SER A 304 13.34 -11.52 0.26
N TYR A 305 13.42 -10.32 -0.31
CA TYR A 305 13.21 -10.11 -1.75
C TYR A 305 14.36 -10.75 -2.53
N SER A 306 14.05 -11.49 -3.57
CA SER A 306 15.01 -12.37 -4.23
C SER A 306 15.03 -12.20 -5.75
N TYR A 307 15.98 -12.85 -6.43
CA TYR A 307 16.04 -12.96 -7.88
C TYR A 307 14.77 -13.59 -8.45
N GLU A 308 14.22 -14.58 -7.74
CA GLU A 308 13.03 -15.32 -8.13
C GLU A 308 11.75 -14.45 -8.11
N ASP A 309 11.73 -13.40 -7.28
CA ASP A 309 10.62 -12.43 -7.24
C ASP A 309 10.78 -11.36 -8.32
N PHE A 310 12.02 -11.05 -8.68
CA PHE A 310 12.38 -9.91 -9.51
C PHE A 310 12.53 -10.26 -10.99
N ILE A 311 13.21 -11.37 -11.29
CA ILE A 311 13.57 -11.78 -12.65
C ILE A 311 12.80 -13.02 -13.09
N GLU A 312 13.08 -14.18 -12.50
CA GLU A 312 12.39 -15.43 -12.76
C GLU A 312 12.70 -16.48 -11.68
N GLY A 313 11.76 -17.37 -11.39
CA GLY A 313 11.96 -18.40 -10.37
C GLY A 313 10.94 -19.52 -10.42
N PHE A 314 11.31 -20.67 -9.87
CA PHE A 314 10.39 -21.78 -9.75
C PHE A 314 9.40 -21.56 -8.59
N ARG A 315 8.10 -21.64 -8.88
CA ARG A 315 7.03 -21.56 -7.90
C ARG A 315 6.29 -22.88 -7.79
N PRO A 316 5.93 -23.31 -6.57
CA PRO A 316 5.21 -24.56 -6.39
C PRO A 316 3.75 -24.41 -6.86
N ASN A 317 3.30 -25.38 -7.66
CA ASN A 317 1.91 -25.53 -8.08
C ASN A 317 1.32 -26.88 -7.63
N ALA A 318 0.07 -27.18 -8.01
CA ALA A 318 -0.59 -28.44 -7.66
C ALA A 318 0.04 -29.69 -8.34
N GLN A 319 0.87 -29.49 -9.37
CA GLN A 319 1.45 -30.56 -10.20
C GLN A 319 3.00 -30.62 -10.09
N GLY A 320 3.62 -29.71 -9.33
CA GLY A 320 5.08 -29.63 -9.18
C GLY A 320 5.58 -28.20 -9.02
N PHE A 321 6.41 -27.75 -9.97
CA PHE A 321 6.98 -26.42 -10.00
C PHE A 321 6.87 -25.83 -11.41
N ASP A 322 6.35 -24.60 -11.50
CA ASP A 322 6.37 -23.81 -12.73
C ASP A 322 7.43 -22.71 -12.65
N LEU A 323 8.03 -22.40 -13.79
CA LEU A 323 8.91 -21.25 -13.90
C LEU A 323 8.07 -20.00 -14.16
N GLU A 324 8.00 -19.13 -13.17
CA GLU A 324 7.31 -17.84 -13.27
C GLU A 324 8.30 -16.70 -13.53
N LYS A 325 7.82 -15.70 -14.28
CA LYS A 325 8.59 -14.49 -14.58
C LYS A 325 8.33 -13.44 -13.51
N GLY A 326 9.39 -12.80 -13.03
CA GLY A 326 9.33 -11.77 -12.01
C GLY A 326 8.88 -10.39 -12.56
N THR A 327 8.68 -9.46 -11.64
CA THR A 327 8.12 -8.15 -11.94
C THR A 327 9.00 -7.32 -12.87
N PHE A 328 10.31 -7.29 -12.66
CA PHE A 328 11.22 -6.52 -13.50
C PHE A 328 11.39 -7.11 -14.89
N TYR A 329 11.42 -8.46 -15.00
CA TYR A 329 11.43 -9.13 -16.30
C TYR A 329 10.20 -8.72 -17.13
N SER A 330 9.01 -8.87 -16.56
CA SER A 330 7.74 -8.58 -17.23
C SER A 330 7.66 -7.11 -17.65
N PHE A 331 8.10 -6.20 -16.78
CA PHE A 331 8.18 -4.77 -17.07
C PHE A 331 9.14 -4.45 -18.22
N CYS A 332 10.32 -5.05 -18.23
CA CYS A 332 11.26 -4.89 -19.33
C CYS A 332 10.72 -5.42 -20.66
N LYS A 333 9.96 -6.53 -20.65
CA LYS A 333 9.31 -7.06 -21.87
C LYS A 333 8.27 -6.07 -22.39
N LYS A 334 7.40 -5.51 -21.51
CA LYS A 334 6.45 -4.46 -21.90
C LYS A 334 7.16 -3.26 -22.54
N ALA A 335 8.27 -2.82 -21.95
CA ALA A 335 9.07 -1.73 -22.50
C ALA A 335 9.81 -2.07 -23.80
N GLN A 336 10.14 -3.35 -24.04
CA GLN A 336 10.70 -3.82 -25.31
C GLN A 336 9.68 -3.74 -26.45
N ASP A 337 8.43 -4.11 -26.15
CA ASP A 337 7.32 -4.10 -27.11
C ASP A 337 6.85 -2.68 -27.46
N ASP A 338 7.12 -1.70 -26.57
CA ASP A 338 6.78 -0.28 -26.73
C ASP A 338 8.05 0.61 -26.64
N SER A 339 8.94 0.45 -27.60
CA SER A 339 10.28 1.09 -27.61
C SER A 339 10.27 2.60 -27.75
N ASP A 340 9.19 3.19 -28.23
CA ASP A 340 9.04 4.61 -28.50
C ASP A 340 8.66 5.43 -27.26
N ASN A 341 8.23 4.77 -26.20
CA ASN A 341 7.82 5.36 -24.95
C ASN A 341 8.79 5.06 -23.80
N ASP A 342 8.97 6.03 -22.90
CA ASP A 342 9.77 5.88 -21.70
C ASP A 342 9.01 5.13 -20.60
N TYR A 343 9.69 4.23 -19.87
CA TYR A 343 9.17 3.38 -18.80
C TYR A 343 9.96 3.59 -17.51
N PHE A 344 9.29 3.69 -16.37
CA PHE A 344 9.90 4.01 -15.08
C PHE A 344 9.65 2.90 -14.06
N PHE A 345 10.72 2.27 -13.62
CA PHE A 345 10.68 1.26 -12.56
C PHE A 345 11.18 1.86 -11.26
N ILE A 346 10.30 1.97 -10.27
CA ILE A 346 10.55 2.61 -8.97
C ILE A 346 10.80 1.50 -7.93
N ILE A 347 11.86 1.63 -7.15
CA ILE A 347 12.25 0.67 -6.12
C ILE A 347 12.27 1.41 -4.78
N ASP A 348 11.25 1.17 -3.96
CA ASP A 348 11.24 1.70 -2.59
C ASP A 348 12.14 0.87 -1.68
N GLU A 349 12.73 1.51 -0.66
CA GLU A 349 13.65 0.89 0.29
C GLU A 349 14.76 0.07 -0.38
N ILE A 350 15.36 0.63 -1.44
CA ILE A 350 16.35 -0.08 -2.27
C ILE A 350 17.54 -0.64 -1.47
N ASN A 351 17.89 -0.03 -0.35
CA ASN A 351 18.96 -0.43 0.57
C ASN A 351 18.58 -1.61 1.49
N ARG A 352 17.29 -2.00 1.58
CA ARG A 352 16.84 -3.14 2.40
C ARG A 352 17.05 -4.49 1.72
N GLY A 353 17.21 -4.51 0.39
CA GLY A 353 17.48 -5.70 -0.38
C GLY A 353 18.97 -5.90 -0.70
N ASN A 354 19.40 -7.14 -0.89
CA ASN A 354 20.73 -7.42 -1.46
C ASN A 354 20.67 -7.30 -2.99
N LEU A 355 20.98 -6.11 -3.50
CA LEU A 355 20.82 -5.76 -4.91
C LEU A 355 21.61 -6.64 -5.86
N SER A 356 22.84 -7.01 -5.51
CA SER A 356 23.65 -7.91 -6.31
C SER A 356 23.01 -9.30 -6.44
N LYS A 357 22.33 -9.77 -5.39
CA LYS A 357 21.58 -11.03 -5.40
C LYS A 357 20.25 -10.90 -6.16
N ILE A 358 19.53 -9.80 -5.98
CA ILE A 358 18.21 -9.57 -6.59
C ILE A 358 18.33 -9.39 -8.11
N PHE A 359 19.27 -8.57 -8.57
CA PHE A 359 19.51 -8.35 -9.98
C PHE A 359 20.29 -9.48 -10.66
N GLY A 360 21.07 -10.26 -9.90
CA GLY A 360 21.90 -11.32 -10.43
C GLY A 360 22.80 -10.83 -11.57
N GLU A 361 22.80 -11.56 -12.68
CA GLU A 361 23.55 -11.25 -13.90
C GLU A 361 23.10 -9.95 -14.58
N LEU A 362 21.81 -9.55 -14.39
CA LEU A 362 21.27 -8.32 -14.97
C LEU A 362 21.85 -7.05 -14.33
N PHE A 363 22.53 -7.17 -13.18
CA PHE A 363 23.13 -6.03 -12.50
C PHE A 363 24.14 -5.27 -13.38
N MET A 364 24.77 -5.95 -14.33
CA MET A 364 25.63 -5.32 -15.32
C MET A 364 24.81 -4.59 -16.40
N LEU A 365 23.66 -5.14 -16.81
CA LEU A 365 22.85 -4.63 -17.92
C LEU A 365 22.08 -3.35 -17.59
N ILE A 366 21.95 -2.99 -16.31
CA ILE A 366 21.28 -1.73 -15.93
C ILE A 366 22.16 -0.50 -16.20
N GLU A 367 23.48 -0.66 -16.42
CA GLU A 367 24.35 0.46 -16.82
C GLU A 367 23.89 1.03 -18.17
N ASN A 368 23.89 2.35 -18.32
CA ASN A 368 23.33 3.03 -19.51
C ASN A 368 23.98 2.53 -20.83
N ASP A 369 25.30 2.34 -20.84
CA ASP A 369 26.06 1.86 -22.01
C ASP A 369 25.92 0.35 -22.27
N LYS A 370 25.27 -0.39 -21.38
CA LYS A 370 25.03 -1.85 -21.47
C LYS A 370 23.57 -2.20 -21.81
N ARG A 371 22.73 -1.21 -22.07
CA ARG A 371 21.32 -1.43 -22.38
C ARG A 371 21.09 -1.72 -23.87
N GLY A 372 19.96 -2.37 -24.15
CA GLY A 372 19.50 -2.67 -25.50
C GLY A 372 19.99 -4.00 -26.05
N PRO A 373 19.50 -4.40 -27.25
CA PRO A 373 19.60 -5.75 -27.78
C PRO A 373 21.04 -6.19 -28.16
N ARG A 374 22.00 -5.28 -28.16
CA ARG A 374 23.41 -5.60 -28.41
C ARG A 374 24.11 -6.21 -27.19
N ASN A 375 23.55 -6.06 -26.01
CA ASN A 375 24.10 -6.53 -24.74
C ASN A 375 23.09 -7.47 -24.08
N THR A 376 23.03 -8.71 -24.55
CA THR A 376 22.19 -9.76 -24.00
C THR A 376 22.96 -10.66 -23.05
N LEU A 377 22.28 -11.12 -21.99
CA LEU A 377 22.77 -12.20 -21.12
C LEU A 377 21.75 -13.32 -21.08
N GLN A 378 22.22 -14.53 -20.82
CA GLN A 378 21.36 -15.69 -20.63
C GLN A 378 20.87 -15.72 -19.19
N LEU A 379 19.54 -15.80 -18.99
CA LEU A 379 18.94 -15.92 -17.67
C LEU A 379 19.24 -17.27 -17.02
N LEU A 380 19.22 -17.30 -15.69
CA LEU A 380 19.69 -18.43 -14.89
C LEU A 380 18.84 -19.70 -15.06
N TYR A 381 17.52 -19.57 -15.06
CA TYR A 381 16.59 -20.71 -15.05
C TYR A 381 16.04 -21.04 -16.45
N SER A 382 15.53 -20.04 -17.17
CA SER A 382 14.93 -20.22 -18.50
C SER A 382 15.97 -20.38 -19.61
N HIS A 383 17.21 -19.95 -19.38
CA HIS A 383 18.26 -19.84 -20.41
C HIS A 383 17.88 -18.92 -21.58
N GLU A 384 16.85 -18.10 -21.40
CA GLU A 384 16.44 -17.08 -22.37
C GLU A 384 17.49 -15.98 -22.48
N LEU A 385 17.73 -15.47 -23.68
CA LEU A 385 18.55 -14.28 -23.89
C LEU A 385 17.73 -13.04 -23.54
N PHE A 386 18.19 -12.28 -22.58
CA PHE A 386 17.51 -11.10 -22.06
C PHE A 386 18.41 -9.86 -22.09
N TYR A 387 17.80 -8.70 -22.27
CA TYR A 387 18.45 -7.40 -22.16
C TYR A 387 17.52 -6.39 -21.47
N VAL A 388 18.11 -5.39 -20.82
CA VAL A 388 17.38 -4.25 -20.27
C VAL A 388 17.20 -3.20 -21.36
N PRO A 389 15.95 -2.78 -21.70
CA PRO A 389 15.70 -1.80 -22.75
C PRO A 389 16.29 -0.42 -22.43
N SER A 390 16.62 0.35 -23.47
CA SER A 390 17.19 1.69 -23.32
C SER A 390 16.16 2.75 -22.87
N ASN A 391 14.86 2.49 -23.06
CA ASN A 391 13.73 3.33 -22.65
C ASN A 391 13.27 3.05 -21.21
N VAL A 392 13.89 2.14 -20.46
CA VAL A 392 13.60 1.90 -19.05
C VAL A 392 14.46 2.81 -18.17
N TYR A 393 13.86 3.43 -17.18
CA TYR A 393 14.53 4.21 -16.13
C TYR A 393 14.34 3.54 -14.77
N LEU A 394 15.36 3.56 -13.92
CA LEU A 394 15.31 3.03 -12.56
C LEU A 394 15.40 4.18 -11.55
N ILE A 395 14.42 4.26 -10.66
CA ILE A 395 14.40 5.23 -9.57
C ILE A 395 14.38 4.46 -8.24
N GLY A 396 15.51 4.38 -7.56
CA GLY A 396 15.59 3.84 -6.21
C GLY A 396 15.28 4.90 -5.16
N MET A 397 14.70 4.50 -4.04
CA MET A 397 14.49 5.38 -2.89
C MET A 397 15.14 4.81 -1.63
N MET A 398 15.72 5.68 -0.81
CA MET A 398 16.45 5.29 0.38
C MET A 398 16.26 6.31 1.50
N ASN A 399 15.98 5.83 2.72
CA ASN A 399 15.98 6.65 3.91
C ASN A 399 17.42 6.83 4.45
N THR A 400 17.83 8.07 4.67
CA THR A 400 19.17 8.37 5.21
C THR A 400 19.28 8.14 6.72
N ALA A 401 18.16 8.15 7.45
CA ALA A 401 18.11 7.88 8.88
C ALA A 401 18.34 6.40 9.24
N ASP A 402 18.16 5.47 8.31
CA ASP A 402 18.32 4.03 8.55
C ASP A 402 19.80 3.62 8.63
N ARG A 403 20.43 3.80 9.80
CA ARG A 403 21.84 3.42 10.04
C ARG A 403 22.09 1.92 10.13
N SER A 404 21.04 1.12 10.39
CA SER A 404 21.13 -0.34 10.58
C SER A 404 21.28 -1.12 9.28
N LEU A 405 21.13 -0.47 8.12
CA LEU A 405 21.15 -1.11 6.82
C LEU A 405 22.55 -1.05 6.21
N ALA A 406 22.89 -2.12 5.47
CA ALA A 406 24.20 -2.26 4.85
C ALA A 406 24.57 -1.03 4.03
N MET A 407 25.78 -0.55 4.20
CA MET A 407 26.34 0.48 3.30
C MET A 407 26.20 -0.02 1.87
N LEU A 408 25.59 0.78 1.02
CA LEU A 408 25.41 0.44 -0.39
C LEU A 408 26.76 0.06 -1.00
N ASP A 409 26.79 -1.13 -1.61
CA ASP A 409 27.98 -1.66 -2.28
C ASP A 409 28.56 -0.65 -3.29
N TYR A 410 29.86 -0.56 -3.39
CA TYR A 410 30.55 0.27 -4.39
C TYR A 410 30.09 0.00 -5.82
N ALA A 411 29.64 -1.23 -6.11
CA ALA A 411 29.07 -1.60 -7.40
C ALA A 411 27.79 -0.78 -7.74
N LEU A 412 26.96 -0.44 -6.73
CA LEU A 412 25.80 0.43 -6.89
C LEU A 412 26.15 1.87 -7.17
N ARG A 413 27.14 2.39 -6.44
CA ARG A 413 27.58 3.80 -6.60
C ARG A 413 28.03 4.09 -8.03
N ARG A 414 28.54 3.10 -8.73
CA ARG A 414 28.91 3.23 -10.14
C ARG A 414 27.69 3.26 -11.07
N ARG A 415 26.63 2.50 -10.74
CA ARG A 415 25.45 2.29 -11.60
C ARG A 415 24.37 3.32 -11.41
N PHE A 416 24.24 3.88 -10.21
CA PHE A 416 23.23 4.87 -9.86
C PHE A 416 23.88 6.23 -9.61
N ALA A 417 23.19 7.29 -10.01
CA ALA A 417 23.44 8.62 -9.49
C ALA A 417 22.67 8.78 -8.17
N PHE A 418 23.18 9.59 -7.26
CA PHE A 418 22.53 9.87 -5.98
C PHE A 418 22.03 11.31 -5.99
N PHE A 419 20.76 11.49 -5.68
CA PHE A 419 20.15 12.80 -5.57
C PHE A 419 19.49 12.94 -4.19
N GLU A 420 19.88 13.98 -3.46
CA GLU A 420 19.37 14.23 -2.13
C GLU A 420 18.11 15.08 -2.18
N LEU A 421 17.02 14.57 -1.58
CA LEU A 421 15.81 15.33 -1.29
C LEU A 421 15.91 15.86 0.14
N ARG A 422 15.71 17.18 0.29
CA ARG A 422 15.77 17.89 1.57
C ARG A 422 14.38 18.29 2.03
N PRO A 423 14.19 18.57 3.34
CA PRO A 423 13.00 19.27 3.79
C PRO A 423 12.79 20.56 2.99
N ALA A 424 11.60 20.77 2.48
CA ALA A 424 11.31 21.84 1.52
C ALA A 424 10.65 23.09 2.16
N PHE A 425 10.89 23.32 3.44
CA PHE A 425 10.28 24.45 4.16
C PHE A 425 10.71 25.83 3.65
N ASP A 426 11.79 25.91 2.91
CA ASP A 426 12.39 27.12 2.32
C ASP A 426 12.05 27.32 0.84
N THR A 427 11.23 26.46 0.25
CA THR A 427 10.84 26.55 -1.16
C THR A 427 9.65 27.50 -1.34
N GLU A 428 9.59 28.17 -2.51
CA GLU A 428 8.49 29.06 -2.87
C GLU A 428 7.13 28.32 -2.90
N SER A 429 7.10 27.10 -3.45
CA SER A 429 5.89 26.29 -3.51
C SER A 429 5.38 25.86 -2.14
N PHE A 430 6.26 25.58 -1.16
CA PHE A 430 5.83 25.34 0.21
C PHE A 430 5.31 26.62 0.89
N ALA A 431 5.94 27.78 0.61
CA ALA A 431 5.46 29.06 1.13
C ALA A 431 4.05 29.38 0.61
N VAL A 432 3.76 29.13 -0.68
CA VAL A 432 2.40 29.28 -1.25
C VAL A 432 1.41 28.37 -0.55
N TYR A 433 1.77 27.12 -0.28
CA TYR A 433 0.92 26.19 0.49
C TYR A 433 0.64 26.74 1.90
N GLN A 434 1.68 27.19 2.59
CA GLN A 434 1.61 27.76 3.94
C GLN A 434 0.73 29.03 4.00
N GLU A 435 0.88 29.92 3.04
CA GLU A 435 0.02 31.12 2.89
C GLU A 435 -1.45 30.72 2.64
N GLY A 436 -1.69 29.66 1.86
CA GLY A 436 -3.01 29.14 1.57
C GLY A 436 -3.76 28.63 2.81
N LEU A 437 -3.05 28.15 3.83
CA LEU A 437 -3.64 27.72 5.10
C LEU A 437 -4.07 28.89 5.99
N ALA A 438 -3.53 30.08 5.80
CA ALA A 438 -3.83 31.32 6.55
C ALA A 438 -3.83 31.13 8.08
N SER A 439 -2.89 30.35 8.64
CA SER A 439 -2.83 30.00 10.05
C SER A 439 -1.51 30.39 10.71
N GLU A 440 -1.54 31.45 11.55
CA GLU A 440 -0.37 31.87 12.33
C GLU A 440 0.20 30.77 13.24
N LYS A 441 -0.65 29.84 13.72
CA LYS A 441 -0.21 28.72 14.55
C LYS A 441 0.57 27.70 13.72
N PHE A 442 0.10 27.40 12.51
CA PHE A 442 0.84 26.56 11.57
C PHE A 442 2.19 27.17 11.21
N ASP A 443 2.23 28.48 10.94
CA ASP A 443 3.47 29.21 10.63
C ASP A 443 4.47 29.14 11.76
N ARG A 444 4.03 29.33 13.01
CA ARG A 444 4.88 29.20 14.19
C ARG A 444 5.38 27.76 14.40
N LEU A 445 4.52 26.78 14.14
CA LEU A 445 4.91 25.36 14.23
C LEU A 445 5.99 25.03 13.19
N VAL A 446 5.80 25.41 11.93
CA VAL A 446 6.80 25.22 10.86
C VAL A 446 8.12 25.92 11.22
N ALA A 447 8.08 27.18 11.69
CA ALA A 447 9.27 27.90 12.11
C ALA A 447 9.98 27.21 13.31
N CYS A 448 9.22 26.58 14.21
CA CYS A 448 9.79 25.78 15.30
C CYS A 448 10.47 24.52 14.77
N VAL A 449 9.87 23.83 13.79
CA VAL A 449 10.44 22.63 13.15
C VAL A 449 11.70 22.95 12.34
N VAL A 450 11.76 24.10 11.66
CA VAL A 450 12.98 24.54 10.98
C VAL A 450 14.15 24.68 11.98
N LYS A 451 13.90 25.30 13.15
CA LYS A 451 14.92 25.41 14.22
C LYS A 451 15.26 24.05 14.83
N LEU A 452 14.29 23.15 14.93
CA LEU A 452 14.53 21.77 15.37
C LEU A 452 15.44 21.05 14.37
N ASN A 453 15.21 21.22 13.07
CA ASN A 453 16.05 20.65 12.01
C ASN A 453 17.50 21.20 12.07
N GLU A 454 17.68 22.48 12.36
CA GLU A 454 19.02 23.06 12.60
C GLU A 454 19.74 22.38 13.79
N ALA A 455 18.99 22.10 14.87
CA ALA A 455 19.52 21.40 16.03
C ALA A 455 19.85 19.93 15.73
N ILE A 456 19.01 19.24 14.94
CA ILE A 456 19.23 17.86 14.49
C ILE A 456 20.44 17.79 13.55
N ALA A 457 20.54 18.69 12.59
CA ALA A 457 21.65 18.73 11.63
C ALA A 457 23.01 19.00 12.32
N SER A 458 22.99 19.80 13.39
CA SER A 458 24.20 20.13 14.18
C SER A 458 24.55 19.06 15.22
N ASP A 459 23.72 18.07 15.43
CA ASP A 459 23.94 17.01 16.41
C ASP A 459 24.93 15.97 15.86
N GLU A 460 26.03 15.74 16.61
CA GLU A 460 27.09 14.80 16.19
C GLU A 460 26.60 13.37 16.01
N SER A 461 25.51 12.99 16.72
CA SER A 461 24.94 11.66 16.66
C SER A 461 23.91 11.49 15.53
N LEU A 462 23.31 12.56 15.01
CA LEU A 462 22.23 12.53 14.01
C LEU A 462 22.68 13.05 12.63
N GLY A 463 22.79 14.36 12.47
CA GLY A 463 23.13 15.03 11.21
C GLY A 463 21.94 15.24 10.28
N ASP A 464 22.19 15.77 9.06
CA ASP A 464 21.16 16.14 8.07
C ASP A 464 20.21 15.01 7.69
N GLY A 465 20.67 13.76 7.73
CA GLY A 465 19.90 12.59 7.37
C GLY A 465 18.70 12.30 8.27
N PHE A 466 18.62 12.95 9.44
CA PHE A 466 17.56 12.81 10.43
C PHE A 466 16.61 14.01 10.48
N CYS A 467 16.83 15.04 9.66
CA CYS A 467 15.93 16.19 9.60
C CYS A 467 14.49 15.79 9.33
N ILE A 468 13.55 16.49 9.95
CA ILE A 468 12.11 16.24 9.78
C ILE A 468 11.68 16.80 8.43
N GLY A 469 11.07 15.97 7.60
CA GLY A 469 10.56 16.35 6.30
C GLY A 469 9.25 17.14 6.37
N HIS A 470 8.95 17.84 5.28
CA HIS A 470 7.76 18.68 5.16
C HIS A 470 6.45 17.88 4.99
N SER A 471 6.50 16.62 4.57
CA SER A 471 5.29 15.82 4.28
C SER A 471 4.43 15.54 5.51
N TYR A 472 4.97 15.64 6.72
CA TYR A 472 4.19 15.57 7.96
C TYR A 472 3.16 16.70 8.06
N PHE A 473 3.38 17.81 7.35
CA PHE A 473 2.56 19.01 7.40
C PHE A 473 1.68 19.19 6.15
N CYS A 474 1.92 18.46 5.08
CA CYS A 474 1.24 18.65 3.79
C CYS A 474 -0.16 18.05 3.70
N ARG A 475 -0.66 17.40 4.77
CA ARG A 475 -2.00 16.82 4.85
C ARG A 475 -3.02 17.74 5.51
N VAL A 476 -2.62 18.95 5.85
CA VAL A 476 -3.49 19.93 6.49
C VAL A 476 -4.14 20.80 5.41
N SER A 477 -5.47 20.95 5.48
CA SER A 477 -6.22 21.84 4.59
C SER A 477 -6.64 23.11 5.33
N PRO A 478 -7.07 24.18 4.63
CA PRO A 478 -7.55 25.41 5.28
C PRO A 478 -8.73 25.18 6.24
N ASP A 479 -9.57 24.19 5.94
CA ASP A 479 -10.74 23.85 6.76
C ASP A 479 -10.39 22.95 7.96
N ASP A 480 -9.19 22.33 7.96
CA ASP A 480 -8.76 21.31 8.90
C ASP A 480 -7.54 21.75 9.76
N VAL A 481 -7.10 23.00 9.64
CA VAL A 481 -5.96 23.55 10.39
C VAL A 481 -6.35 23.94 11.84
N THR A 482 -6.79 22.95 12.61
CA THR A 482 -7.25 23.12 14.00
C THR A 482 -6.13 22.89 15.01
N ASP A 483 -6.31 23.38 16.25
CA ASP A 483 -5.35 23.14 17.34
C ASP A 483 -5.19 21.64 17.64
N GLU A 484 -6.29 20.88 17.54
CA GLU A 484 -6.30 19.44 17.72
C GLU A 484 -5.44 18.77 16.64
N LYS A 485 -5.63 19.15 15.37
CA LYS A 485 -4.86 18.57 14.26
C LYS A 485 -3.37 18.86 14.34
N LEU A 486 -3.01 20.09 14.69
CA LEU A 486 -1.62 20.46 14.90
C LEU A 486 -1.00 19.74 16.11
N SER A 487 -1.79 19.55 17.20
CA SER A 487 -1.36 18.76 18.36
C SER A 487 -1.16 17.29 18.02
N GLU A 488 -2.03 16.70 17.18
CA GLU A 488 -1.88 15.33 16.70
C GLU A 488 -0.55 15.12 15.98
N ILE A 489 -0.18 16.02 15.07
CA ILE A 489 1.12 15.95 14.37
C ILE A 489 2.28 16.00 15.39
N VAL A 490 2.21 16.89 16.37
CA VAL A 490 3.26 17.00 17.40
C VAL A 490 3.32 15.75 18.27
N ASP A 491 2.18 15.28 18.79
CA ASP A 491 2.11 14.24 19.83
C ASP A 491 2.31 12.83 19.28
N TYR A 492 1.81 12.57 18.08
CA TYR A 492 1.79 11.21 17.53
C TYR A 492 2.83 10.97 16.43
N GLU A 493 3.35 12.04 15.79
CA GLU A 493 4.34 11.90 14.74
C GLU A 493 5.72 12.45 15.17
N LEU A 494 5.82 13.71 15.63
CA LEU A 494 7.12 14.34 15.92
C LEU A 494 7.72 13.89 17.24
N VAL A 495 6.98 13.94 18.34
CA VAL A 495 7.52 13.60 19.68
C VAL A 495 7.97 12.14 19.78
N PRO A 496 7.24 11.13 19.26
CA PRO A 496 7.72 9.74 19.20
C PRO A 496 9.05 9.61 18.45
N MET A 497 9.18 10.28 17.29
CA MET A 497 10.40 10.27 16.50
C MET A 497 11.58 10.92 17.26
N LEU A 498 11.35 12.04 17.94
CA LEU A 498 12.39 12.68 18.77
C LEU A 498 12.85 11.78 19.92
N ARG A 499 11.95 10.97 20.50
CA ARG A 499 12.30 9.97 21.52
C ARG A 499 13.21 8.86 20.99
N GLU A 500 13.09 8.50 19.72
CA GLU A 500 14.00 7.56 19.07
C GLU A 500 15.35 8.22 18.77
N TYR A 501 15.34 9.47 18.32
CA TYR A 501 16.56 10.22 17.98
C TYR A 501 17.45 10.49 19.20
N TRP A 502 16.84 10.90 20.31
CA TRP A 502 17.52 11.24 21.55
C TRP A 502 17.08 10.33 22.71
N PHE A 503 17.12 9.00 22.46
CA PHE A 503 16.66 8.00 23.43
C PHE A 503 17.43 8.06 24.76
N ASP A 504 18.67 8.53 24.75
CA ASP A 504 19.58 8.72 25.90
C ASP A 504 19.56 10.15 26.48
N GLU A 505 18.86 11.09 25.82
CA GLU A 505 18.72 12.50 26.25
C GLU A 505 17.24 12.91 26.47
N PRO A 506 16.48 12.31 27.41
CA PRO A 506 15.04 12.59 27.56
C PRO A 506 14.72 14.06 27.84
N SER A 507 15.60 14.78 28.56
CA SER A 507 15.43 16.22 28.85
C SER A 507 15.45 17.10 27.59
N LYS A 508 16.20 16.70 26.57
CA LYS A 508 16.27 17.37 25.27
C LYS A 508 14.98 17.14 24.48
N VAL A 509 14.43 15.92 24.56
CA VAL A 509 13.12 15.59 23.98
C VAL A 509 12.02 16.41 24.63
N ASP A 510 11.98 16.49 25.97
CA ASP A 510 10.96 17.24 26.71
C ASP A 510 11.05 18.75 26.42
N ASP A 511 12.24 19.30 26.27
CA ASP A 511 12.44 20.72 25.91
C ASP A 511 11.89 21.01 24.51
N TRP A 512 12.20 20.16 23.50
CA TRP A 512 11.69 20.34 22.15
C TRP A 512 10.18 20.08 22.05
N ALA A 513 9.66 19.05 22.71
CA ALA A 513 8.21 18.82 22.81
C ALA A 513 7.51 20.04 23.41
N GLY A 514 8.07 20.62 24.49
CA GLY A 514 7.54 21.85 25.08
C GLY A 514 7.59 23.06 24.14
N LYS A 515 8.61 23.20 23.29
CA LYS A 515 8.69 24.27 22.27
C LYS A 515 7.64 24.08 21.18
N LEU A 516 7.49 22.87 20.66
CA LEU A 516 6.48 22.52 19.63
C LEU A 516 5.07 22.80 20.16
N HIS A 517 4.71 22.36 21.37
CA HIS A 517 3.42 22.66 21.98
C HIS A 517 3.18 24.15 22.24
N ARG A 518 4.20 24.93 22.56
CA ARG A 518 4.06 26.39 22.70
C ARG A 518 3.82 27.08 21.37
N SER A 519 4.29 26.55 20.26
CA SER A 519 4.10 27.16 18.94
C SER A 519 2.65 27.08 18.45
N ILE A 520 1.90 26.08 18.90
CA ILE A 520 0.48 25.88 18.53
C ILE A 520 -0.52 26.52 19.51
N LYS A 521 -0.03 27.05 20.63
CA LYS A 521 -0.86 27.85 21.58
C LYS A 521 -0.81 29.33 21.21
#